data_860b42f8b030342d787bb37b615be1f6
#
_entry.id   860b42f8b030342d787bb37b615be1f6
#
_cell.length_a   1.000
_cell.length_b   1.000
_cell.length_c   1.000
_cell.angle_alpha   90.00
_cell.angle_beta   90.00
_cell.angle_gamma   90.00
#
_symmetry.space_group_name_H-M   'P 1'
#
loop_
_entity.id
_entity.type
_entity.pdbx_description
1 polymer ?
#
loop_
_entity_poly.entity_id
_entity_poly.type
_entity_poly.pdbx_seq_one_letter_code
_entity_poly.pdbx_strand_id
1 'polypeptide(L)'
;MVSFSAIGKEIVLKLLGTIFSFYAVYYIVASLIHGILRLDNFDGTIPFHYQSFDQIFTNSSRWNDSVFIADFISLECTYAIIPFVFFIFLRSRLWDYTITITALHCILVCLVNLAFPLVWEWWVWIIISVVLSIGISEMTTALIRKKKTGSFRPLPKEEDKVT
;
A
#
# COMPACT_ATOMS: atom_id res chain seq x y z
N MET A 1 -16.31 -3.49 -30.86
CA MET A 1 -15.89 -2.10 -30.52
C MET A 1 -16.25 -1.84 -29.07
N VAL A 2 -15.31 -1.94 -28.12
CA VAL A 2 -15.58 -1.66 -26.69
C VAL A 2 -15.78 -0.15 -26.58
N SER A 3 -16.96 0.28 -26.07
CA SER A 3 -17.27 1.70 -25.91
C SER A 3 -16.27 2.34 -24.95
N PHE A 4 -15.70 3.49 -25.31
CA PHE A 4 -14.80 4.29 -24.47
C PHE A 4 -15.38 4.56 -23.07
N SER A 5 -16.71 4.68 -22.98
CA SER A 5 -17.47 4.80 -21.73
C SER A 5 -17.39 3.55 -20.84
N ALA A 6 -17.33 2.35 -21.40
CA ALA A 6 -17.25 1.10 -20.63
C ALA A 6 -15.85 0.92 -20.01
N ILE A 7 -14.78 1.28 -20.73
CA ILE A 7 -13.41 1.25 -20.24
C ILE A 7 -13.24 2.25 -19.08
N GLY A 8 -13.78 3.46 -19.21
CA GLY A 8 -13.73 4.47 -18.17
C GLY A 8 -14.41 4.01 -16.88
N LYS A 9 -15.60 3.40 -16.97
CA LYS A 9 -16.33 2.85 -15.81
C LYS A 9 -15.53 1.75 -15.09
N GLU A 10 -14.87 0.86 -15.84
CA GLU A 10 -14.06 -0.22 -15.26
C GLU A 10 -12.85 0.33 -14.50
N ILE A 11 -12.18 1.35 -15.04
CA ILE A 11 -11.03 2.00 -14.37
C ILE A 11 -11.48 2.69 -13.09
N VAL A 12 -12.58 3.45 -13.14
CA VAL A 12 -13.12 4.14 -11.95
C VAL A 12 -13.54 3.14 -10.89
N LEU A 13 -14.20 2.05 -11.25
CA LEU A 13 -14.61 1.03 -10.28
C LEU A 13 -13.41 0.34 -9.62
N LYS A 14 -12.37 0.03 -10.38
CA LYS A 14 -11.11 -0.51 -9.83
C LYS A 14 -10.44 0.48 -8.89
N LEU A 15 -10.39 1.76 -9.26
CA LEU A 15 -9.82 2.82 -8.43
C LEU A 15 -10.58 2.99 -7.11
N LEU A 16 -11.92 3.03 -7.17
CA LEU A 16 -12.75 3.09 -5.95
C LEU A 16 -12.54 1.86 -5.06
N GLY A 17 -12.46 0.67 -5.65
CA GLY A 17 -12.18 -0.56 -4.91
C GLY A 17 -10.81 -0.54 -4.25
N THR A 18 -9.77 -0.01 -4.91
CA THR A 18 -8.43 0.11 -4.34
C THR A 18 -8.34 1.15 -3.23
N ILE A 19 -9.02 2.31 -3.38
CA ILE A 19 -9.12 3.32 -2.31
C ILE A 19 -9.81 2.73 -1.07
N PHE A 20 -10.95 2.09 -1.26
CA PHE A 20 -11.69 1.46 -0.17
C PHE A 20 -10.84 0.39 0.53
N SER A 21 -10.17 -0.47 -0.23
CA SER A 21 -9.30 -1.52 0.32
C SER A 21 -8.12 -0.92 1.09
N PHE A 22 -7.51 0.17 0.59
CA PHE A 22 -6.41 0.86 1.27
C PHE A 22 -6.84 1.36 2.65
N TYR A 23 -7.94 2.12 2.72
CA TYR A 23 -8.41 2.65 4.00
C TYR A 23 -8.95 1.57 4.93
N ALA A 24 -9.61 0.53 4.41
CA ALA A 24 -10.04 -0.60 5.21
C ALA A 24 -8.85 -1.28 5.90
N VAL A 25 -7.77 -1.56 5.16
CA VAL A 25 -6.52 -2.12 5.72
C VAL A 25 -5.91 -1.16 6.72
N TYR A 26 -5.83 0.15 6.38
CA TYR A 26 -5.25 1.15 7.28
C TYR A 26 -5.98 1.20 8.62
N TYR A 27 -7.31 1.31 8.62
CA TYR A 27 -8.10 1.34 9.86
C TYR A 27 -8.02 0.06 10.67
N ILE A 28 -7.98 -1.11 10.02
CA ILE A 28 -7.79 -2.39 10.71
C ILE A 28 -6.42 -2.41 11.40
N VAL A 29 -5.36 -2.07 10.69
CA VAL A 29 -4.00 -2.06 11.24
C VAL A 29 -3.88 -1.02 12.35
N ALA A 30 -4.34 0.21 12.11
CA ALA A 30 -4.29 1.28 13.10
C ALA A 30 -5.06 0.92 14.38
N SER A 31 -6.26 0.34 14.24
CA SER A 31 -7.05 -0.13 15.39
C SER A 31 -6.31 -1.18 16.21
N LEU A 32 -5.65 -2.13 15.55
CA LEU A 32 -4.86 -3.17 16.22
C LEU A 32 -3.65 -2.56 16.95
N ILE A 33 -2.90 -1.66 16.31
CA ILE A 33 -1.70 -1.05 16.91
C ILE A 33 -2.09 -0.15 18.09
N HIS A 34 -3.13 0.69 17.95
CA HIS A 34 -3.64 1.51 19.06
C HIS A 34 -4.12 0.67 20.23
N GLY A 35 -4.80 -0.46 19.97
CA GLY A 35 -5.21 -1.41 21.00
C GLY A 35 -4.02 -2.08 21.71
N ILE A 36 -2.97 -2.47 20.97
CA ILE A 36 -1.75 -3.06 21.55
C ILE A 36 -1.01 -2.05 22.41
N LEU A 37 -0.89 -0.80 21.98
CA LEU A 37 -0.22 0.28 22.70
C LEU A 37 -1.09 0.91 23.79
N ARG A 38 -2.35 0.47 23.93
CA ARG A 38 -3.34 0.96 24.91
C ARG A 38 -3.53 2.48 24.85
N LEU A 39 -3.62 3.00 23.62
CA LEU A 39 -3.89 4.42 23.39
C LEU A 39 -5.40 4.67 23.44
N ASP A 40 -5.82 5.58 24.33
CA ASP A 40 -7.25 5.86 24.56
C ASP A 40 -7.91 6.70 23.45
N ASN A 41 -7.11 7.34 22.59
CA ASN A 41 -7.58 8.26 21.56
C ASN A 41 -7.54 7.64 20.16
N PHE A 42 -8.39 6.64 19.92
CA PHE A 42 -8.61 6.16 18.55
C PHE A 42 -9.72 6.99 17.89
N ASP A 43 -9.36 7.77 16.88
CA ASP A 43 -10.31 8.56 16.11
C ASP A 43 -10.23 8.25 14.60
N GLY A 44 -11.24 8.70 13.84
CA GLY A 44 -11.31 8.48 12.40
C GLY A 44 -10.30 9.27 11.59
N THR A 45 -9.51 10.16 12.20
CA THR A 45 -8.53 11.02 11.52
C THR A 45 -7.11 10.45 11.52
N ILE A 46 -6.89 9.31 12.18
CA ILE A 46 -5.58 8.65 12.29
C ILE A 46 -4.83 8.51 10.95
N PRO A 47 -5.44 8.07 9.83
CA PRO A 47 -4.72 7.98 8.56
C PRO A 47 -4.22 9.33 8.03
N PHE A 48 -4.67 10.43 8.59
CA PHE A 48 -4.38 11.79 8.13
C PHE A 48 -3.49 12.58 9.10
N HIS A 49 -3.00 11.94 10.18
CA HIS A 49 -2.10 12.52 11.15
C HIS A 49 -0.67 12.63 10.62
N TYR A 50 -0.34 13.76 9.98
CA TYR A 50 1.04 14.03 9.56
C TYR A 50 1.87 14.74 10.66
N GLN A 51 1.20 15.37 11.65
CA GLN A 51 1.85 16.16 12.70
C GLN A 51 2.61 15.30 13.71
N SER A 52 2.23 14.04 13.88
CA SER A 52 2.95 13.08 14.73
C SER A 52 4.39 12.83 14.26
N PHE A 53 4.67 13.08 12.98
CA PHE A 53 5.98 12.92 12.36
C PHE A 53 6.91 14.14 12.53
N ASP A 54 6.44 15.23 13.14
CA ASP A 54 7.24 16.44 13.31
C ASP A 54 8.44 16.20 14.25
N GLN A 55 9.61 16.75 13.87
CA GLN A 55 10.86 16.74 14.63
C GLN A 55 11.45 15.37 14.95
N ILE A 56 11.13 14.32 14.21
CA ILE A 56 11.62 12.97 14.48
C ILE A 56 13.14 12.88 14.30
N PHE A 57 13.69 13.55 13.29
CA PHE A 57 15.12 13.52 13.00
C PHE A 57 15.93 14.52 13.85
N THR A 58 15.28 15.48 14.47
CA THR A 58 15.93 16.52 15.27
C THR A 58 15.83 16.28 16.79
N ASN A 59 14.79 15.58 17.22
CA ASN A 59 14.53 15.32 18.65
C ASN A 59 14.40 13.81 18.93
N SER A 60 15.43 13.21 19.50
CA SER A 60 15.46 11.77 19.80
C SER A 60 14.37 11.29 20.75
N SER A 61 13.79 12.18 21.59
CA SER A 61 12.70 11.79 22.50
C SER A 61 11.39 11.47 21.76
N ARG A 62 11.21 11.97 20.54
CA ARG A 62 10.02 11.69 19.71
C ARG A 62 9.91 10.20 19.32
N TRP A 63 11.02 9.49 19.23
CA TRP A 63 11.03 8.03 18.99
C TRP A 63 10.39 7.21 20.11
N ASN A 64 10.21 7.79 21.32
CA ASN A 64 9.53 7.16 22.44
C ASN A 64 8.07 7.61 22.57
N ASP A 65 7.59 8.46 21.68
CA ASP A 65 6.20 8.90 21.65
C ASP A 65 5.31 7.79 21.12
N SER A 66 4.43 7.27 21.96
CA SER A 66 3.54 6.16 21.62
C SER A 66 2.58 6.49 20.48
N VAL A 67 2.17 7.75 20.32
CA VAL A 67 1.29 8.19 19.22
C VAL A 67 2.06 8.14 17.91
N PHE A 68 3.28 8.69 17.88
CA PHE A 68 4.15 8.59 16.71
C PHE A 68 4.41 7.13 16.30
N ILE A 69 4.76 6.27 17.28
CA ILE A 69 5.01 4.85 17.03
C ILE A 69 3.76 4.19 16.42
N ALA A 70 2.57 4.50 16.95
CA ALA A 70 1.31 3.96 16.43
C ALA A 70 1.07 4.38 14.99
N ASP A 71 1.17 5.67 14.69
CA ASP A 71 0.95 6.22 13.35
C ASP A 71 1.97 5.69 12.34
N PHE A 72 3.26 5.66 12.74
CA PHE A 72 4.35 5.15 11.92
C PHE A 72 4.17 3.67 11.57
N ILE A 73 3.95 2.80 12.57
CA ILE A 73 3.77 1.37 12.33
C ILE A 73 2.51 1.13 11.51
N SER A 74 1.43 1.87 11.76
CA SER A 74 0.18 1.75 11.01
C SER A 74 0.38 2.10 9.53
N LEU A 75 1.14 3.16 9.25
CA LEU A 75 1.49 3.56 7.89
C LEU A 75 2.30 2.48 7.18
N GLU A 76 3.45 2.07 7.75
CA GLU A 76 4.37 1.12 7.14
C GLU A 76 3.74 -0.26 6.95
N CYS A 77 3.02 -0.77 7.95
CA CYS A 77 2.31 -2.05 7.85
C CYS A 77 1.23 -2.01 6.76
N THR A 78 0.50 -0.89 6.62
CA THR A 78 -0.49 -0.74 5.57
C THR A 78 0.16 -0.81 4.19
N TYR A 79 1.24 -0.06 3.95
CA TYR A 79 1.96 -0.09 2.68
C TYR A 79 2.65 -1.44 2.39
N ALA A 80 3.00 -2.20 3.43
CA ALA A 80 3.52 -3.56 3.28
C ALA A 80 2.42 -4.59 2.92
N ILE A 81 1.21 -4.43 3.44
CA ILE A 81 0.09 -5.36 3.24
C ILE A 81 -0.64 -5.09 1.91
N ILE A 82 -0.78 -3.82 1.54
CA ILE A 82 -1.62 -3.42 0.41
C ILE A 82 -1.23 -4.04 -0.96
N PRO A 83 0.05 -4.29 -1.28
CA PRO A 83 0.44 -4.98 -2.50
C PRO A 83 -0.18 -6.37 -2.64
N PHE A 84 -0.31 -7.12 -1.53
CA PHE A 84 -0.93 -8.45 -1.54
C PHE A 84 -2.43 -8.34 -1.79
N VAL A 85 -3.10 -7.36 -1.19
CA VAL A 85 -4.52 -7.09 -1.42
C VAL A 85 -4.75 -6.70 -2.88
N PHE A 86 -3.95 -5.78 -3.42
CA PHE A 86 -4.06 -5.36 -4.82
C PHE A 86 -3.77 -6.50 -5.79
N PHE A 87 -2.85 -7.40 -5.44
CA PHE A 87 -2.57 -8.57 -6.26
C PHE A 87 -3.80 -9.48 -6.45
N ILE A 88 -4.63 -9.62 -5.42
CA ILE A 88 -5.87 -10.42 -5.50
C ILE A 88 -6.85 -9.81 -6.51
N PHE A 89 -6.99 -8.48 -6.52
CA PHE A 89 -7.98 -7.78 -7.34
C PHE A 89 -7.50 -7.40 -8.74
N LEU A 90 -6.24 -6.98 -8.89
CA LEU A 90 -5.75 -6.31 -10.09
C LEU A 90 -4.89 -7.20 -10.99
N ARG A 91 -4.16 -8.17 -10.44
CA ARG A 91 -3.26 -9.12 -11.13
C ARG A 91 -2.19 -8.53 -12.06
N SER A 92 -2.17 -7.22 -12.28
CA SER A 92 -1.19 -6.55 -13.17
C SER A 92 -0.99 -5.09 -12.80
N ARG A 93 0.20 -4.53 -13.07
CA ARG A 93 0.58 -3.12 -12.87
C ARG A 93 0.30 -2.59 -11.44
N LEU A 94 0.65 -3.37 -10.43
CA LEU A 94 0.37 -3.03 -9.01
C LEU A 94 1.03 -1.71 -8.58
N TRP A 95 2.22 -1.43 -9.08
CA TRP A 95 2.98 -0.22 -8.77
C TRP A 95 2.24 1.07 -9.20
N ASP A 96 1.55 1.05 -10.34
CA ASP A 96 0.79 2.17 -10.87
C ASP A 96 -0.37 2.55 -9.93
N TYR A 97 -1.10 1.56 -9.44
CA TYR A 97 -2.15 1.76 -8.45
C TYR A 97 -1.60 2.25 -7.10
N THR A 98 -0.44 1.74 -6.66
CA THR A 98 0.20 2.22 -5.42
C THR A 98 0.51 3.70 -5.49
N ILE A 99 1.11 4.18 -6.58
CA ILE A 99 1.42 5.61 -6.78
C ILE A 99 0.13 6.44 -6.82
N THR A 100 -0.89 5.98 -7.56
CA THR A 100 -2.15 6.70 -7.68
C THR A 100 -2.88 6.81 -6.34
N ILE A 101 -2.93 5.72 -5.56
CA ILE A 101 -3.55 5.74 -4.22
C ILE A 101 -2.78 6.63 -3.27
N THR A 102 -1.44 6.62 -3.32
CA THR A 102 -0.63 7.52 -2.48
C THR A 102 -0.88 8.98 -2.84
N ALA A 103 -0.95 9.33 -4.13
CA ALA A 103 -1.28 10.69 -4.55
C ALA A 103 -2.67 11.12 -4.04
N LEU A 104 -3.67 10.24 -4.15
CA LEU A 104 -5.00 10.48 -3.61
C LEU A 104 -4.99 10.59 -2.07
N HIS A 105 -4.21 9.78 -1.38
CA HIS A 105 -4.04 9.85 0.06
C HIS A 105 -3.45 11.21 0.47
N CYS A 106 -2.40 11.69 -0.20
CA CYS A 106 -1.83 13.01 0.07
C CYS A 106 -2.86 14.15 -0.15
N ILE A 107 -3.69 14.05 -1.21
CA ILE A 107 -4.77 15.02 -1.44
C ILE A 107 -5.80 14.96 -0.30
N LEU A 108 -6.19 13.77 0.15
CA LEU A 108 -7.13 13.62 1.26
C LEU A 108 -6.56 14.11 2.57
N VAL A 109 -5.25 13.92 2.85
CA VAL A 109 -4.56 14.50 4.01
C VAL A 109 -4.68 16.03 4.00
N CYS A 110 -4.44 16.67 2.84
CA CYS A 110 -4.61 18.12 2.70
C CYS A 110 -6.07 18.56 2.94
N LEU A 111 -7.04 17.80 2.42
CA LEU A 111 -8.47 18.15 2.55
C LEU A 111 -8.98 17.97 3.98
N VAL A 112 -8.62 16.88 4.66
CA VAL A 112 -9.06 16.60 6.03
C VAL A 112 -8.46 17.60 7.01
N ASN A 113 -7.18 17.95 6.84
CA ASN A 113 -6.51 18.89 7.73
C ASN A 113 -6.75 20.36 7.33
N LEU A 114 -7.39 20.64 6.17
CA LEU A 114 -7.56 21.96 5.58
C LEU A 114 -6.23 22.76 5.51
N ALA A 115 -5.12 22.05 5.42
CA ALA A 115 -3.77 22.58 5.40
C ALA A 115 -2.84 21.68 4.57
N PHE A 116 -1.83 22.27 3.94
CA PHE A 116 -0.77 21.51 3.29
C PHE A 116 0.20 20.97 4.36
N PRO A 117 0.56 19.66 4.33
CA PRO A 117 1.49 19.08 5.30
C PRO A 117 2.89 19.62 5.08
N LEU A 118 3.32 20.54 5.96
CA LEU A 118 4.64 21.16 5.91
C LEU A 118 5.72 20.36 6.65
N VAL A 119 5.34 19.27 7.32
CA VAL A 119 6.26 18.34 8.00
C VAL A 119 7.01 17.53 6.95
N TRP A 120 8.26 17.89 6.68
CA TRP A 120 9.07 17.25 5.64
C TRP A 120 9.41 15.79 5.99
N GLU A 121 9.51 15.45 7.27
CA GLU A 121 9.74 14.10 7.78
C GLU A 121 8.62 13.14 7.33
N TRP A 122 7.38 13.60 7.34
CA TRP A 122 6.25 12.82 6.86
C TRP A 122 6.38 12.47 5.37
N TRP A 123 6.84 13.40 4.54
CA TRP A 123 7.08 13.15 3.11
C TRP A 123 8.17 12.12 2.88
N VAL A 124 9.23 12.14 3.70
CA VAL A 124 10.30 11.13 3.63
C VAL A 124 9.72 9.74 3.89
N TRP A 125 8.91 9.58 4.94
CA TRP A 125 8.29 8.29 5.26
C TRP A 125 7.29 7.84 4.19
N ILE A 126 6.46 8.70 3.63
CA ILE A 126 5.58 8.38 2.52
C ILE A 126 6.38 7.84 1.32
N ILE A 127 7.49 8.46 0.97
CA ILE A 127 8.35 8.00 -0.13
C ILE A 127 8.93 6.62 0.18
N ILE A 128 9.43 6.40 1.40
CA ILE A 128 9.95 5.11 1.84
C ILE A 128 8.86 4.03 1.76
N SER A 129 7.66 4.31 2.26
CA SER A 129 6.51 3.40 2.23
C SER A 129 6.13 3.01 0.79
N VAL A 130 6.12 3.98 -0.14
CA VAL A 130 5.84 3.73 -1.57
C VAL A 130 6.90 2.84 -2.19
N VAL A 131 8.19 3.12 -1.95
CA VAL A 131 9.30 2.32 -2.47
C VAL A 131 9.24 0.90 -1.93
N LEU A 132 8.97 0.74 -0.63
CA LEU A 132 8.75 -0.56 0.01
C LEU A 132 7.60 -1.33 -0.65
N SER A 133 6.46 -0.68 -0.83
CA SER A 133 5.25 -1.27 -1.45
C SER A 133 5.50 -1.69 -2.90
N ILE A 134 6.20 -0.88 -3.69
CA ILE A 134 6.59 -1.22 -5.06
C ILE A 134 7.54 -2.43 -5.07
N GLY A 135 8.54 -2.45 -4.20
CA GLY A 135 9.48 -3.57 -4.05
C GLY A 135 8.77 -4.88 -3.73
N ILE A 136 7.83 -4.87 -2.79
CA ILE A 136 7.01 -6.03 -2.43
C ILE A 136 6.14 -6.47 -3.62
N SER A 137 5.55 -5.53 -4.36
CA SER A 137 4.72 -5.79 -5.55
C SER A 137 5.52 -6.52 -6.64
N GLU A 138 6.70 -6.01 -6.96
CA GLU A 138 7.58 -6.59 -7.97
C GLU A 138 8.11 -7.97 -7.56
N MET A 139 8.51 -8.11 -6.29
CA MET A 139 8.98 -9.40 -5.75
C MET A 139 7.87 -10.45 -5.80
N THR A 140 6.66 -10.10 -5.39
CA THR A 140 5.49 -10.98 -5.42
C THR A 140 5.19 -11.42 -6.85
N THR A 141 5.18 -10.49 -7.80
CA THR A 141 4.95 -10.76 -9.22
C THR A 141 6.03 -11.67 -9.81
N ALA A 142 7.30 -11.43 -9.48
CA ALA A 142 8.44 -12.23 -9.94
C ALA A 142 8.38 -13.66 -9.42
N LEU A 143 8.04 -13.87 -8.14
CA LEU A 143 7.91 -15.19 -7.53
C LEU A 143 6.81 -16.02 -8.20
N ILE A 144 5.68 -15.41 -8.52
CA ILE A 144 4.57 -16.09 -9.16
C ILE A 144 4.88 -16.44 -10.61
N ARG A 145 5.57 -15.55 -11.35
CA ARG A 145 6.06 -15.86 -12.71
C ARG A 145 7.02 -17.05 -12.69
N LYS A 146 7.98 -17.07 -11.77
CA LYS A 146 8.95 -18.17 -11.62
C LYS A 146 8.26 -19.50 -11.33
N LYS A 147 7.23 -19.50 -10.46
CA LYS A 147 6.45 -20.69 -10.16
C LYS A 147 5.70 -21.23 -11.39
N LYS A 148 5.12 -20.34 -12.21
CA LYS A 148 4.45 -20.72 -13.47
C LYS A 148 5.42 -21.35 -14.49
N THR A 149 6.60 -20.75 -14.66
CA THR A 149 7.61 -21.24 -15.62
C THR A 149 8.24 -22.55 -15.16
N GLY A 150 8.48 -22.75 -13.87
CA GLY A 150 9.02 -23.99 -13.32
C GLY A 150 8.03 -25.17 -13.34
N SER A 151 6.72 -24.91 -13.45
CA SER A 151 5.68 -25.94 -13.56
C SER A 151 5.49 -26.45 -15.00
N PHE A 152 6.04 -25.76 -16.00
CA PHE A 152 6.02 -26.20 -17.40
C PHE A 152 7.24 -27.05 -17.68
N ARG A 153 7.27 -28.31 -17.18
CA ARG A 153 8.22 -29.33 -17.65
C ARG A 153 7.76 -29.78 -19.04
N PRO A 154 8.56 -29.63 -20.10
CA PRO A 154 8.20 -30.22 -21.40
C PRO A 154 8.07 -31.72 -21.22
N LEU A 155 6.99 -32.28 -21.72
CA LEU A 155 6.86 -33.74 -21.85
C LEU A 155 8.07 -34.28 -22.60
N PRO A 156 8.65 -35.43 -22.20
CA PRO A 156 9.70 -36.08 -22.96
C PRO A 156 9.18 -36.28 -24.39
N LYS A 157 9.94 -35.81 -25.37
CA LYS A 157 9.70 -36.19 -26.77
C LYS A 157 9.79 -37.72 -26.82
N GLU A 158 8.69 -38.35 -27.16
CA GLU A 158 8.64 -39.75 -27.52
C GLU A 158 9.50 -39.87 -28.77
N GLU A 159 10.77 -40.31 -28.61
CA GLU A 159 11.63 -40.64 -29.73
C GLU A 159 10.98 -41.81 -30.47
N ASP A 160 10.66 -41.58 -31.73
CA ASP A 160 10.23 -42.57 -32.70
C ASP A 160 11.10 -43.81 -32.59
N LYS A 161 10.58 -44.86 -32.00
CA LYS A 161 11.07 -46.22 -32.24
C LYS A 161 10.52 -46.67 -33.56
N VAL A 162 11.17 -46.25 -34.67
CA VAL A 162 11.07 -46.89 -35.97
C VAL A 162 12.28 -47.79 -36.13
N THR A 163 12.07 -49.07 -36.02
CA THR A 163 12.83 -50.14 -36.67
C THR A 163 11.87 -51.18 -37.16
#